data_846f116f7c5b388bf6e1590d8b01ec2a
#
_entry.id   846f116f7c5b388bf6e1590d8b01ec2a
#
_cell.length_a   1.000
_cell.length_b   1.000
_cell.length_c   1.000
_cell.angle_alpha   90.00
_cell.angle_beta   90.00
_cell.angle_gamma   90.00
#
_symmetry.space_group_name_H-M   'P 1'
#
loop_
_entity.id
_entity.type
_entity.pdbx_description
1 polymer ?
#
loop_
_entity_poly.entity_id
_entity_poly.type
_entity_poly.pdbx_seq_one_letter_code
_entity_poly.pdbx_strand_id
1 'polypeptide(L)'
;MNAIAIIAASGIGKRMQLKDGQCKQLLEIAGFPVIHHTIRAFQEASSVSTIYIATKEENIPALESMAASAGFGKVKAVIEGGKERQDSVNNCIKAIEHAIRTTGNTPDTILVHDGARPFIQPEEIDDISRLSLQFGACVPATRPKDTIKYIGSNPDFFGETPERSRLLQVQTPQGFQCGLLIQAHEQAELENWYATDDAALVERFFPEQPIKIYEMGYHNIKITTPEDIPVAEAIFNQRASWS
;
A
#
# COMPACT_ATOMS: atom_id res chain seq x y z
N MET A 1 15.14 6.96 -12.80
CA MET A 1 14.51 5.95 -11.93
C MET A 1 13.10 5.75 -12.43
N ASN A 2 12.70 4.50 -12.62
CA ASN A 2 11.40 4.14 -13.19
C ASN A 2 10.69 3.19 -12.22
N ALA A 3 9.77 3.71 -11.41
CA ALA A 3 8.96 2.92 -10.50
C ALA A 3 7.56 2.68 -11.05
N ILE A 4 7.03 1.48 -10.78
CA ILE A 4 5.61 1.17 -10.96
C ILE A 4 4.95 1.09 -9.60
N ALA A 5 3.78 1.73 -9.45
CA ALA A 5 2.98 1.63 -8.24
C ALA A 5 1.82 0.64 -8.40
N ILE A 6 1.59 -0.18 -7.38
CA ILE A 6 0.40 -1.01 -7.21
C ILE A 6 -0.40 -0.45 -6.04
N ILE A 7 -1.63 -0.02 -6.28
CA ILE A 7 -2.54 0.46 -5.25
C ILE A 7 -3.57 -0.63 -4.94
N ALA A 8 -3.45 -1.25 -3.76
CA ALA A 8 -4.35 -2.29 -3.29
C ALA A 8 -5.64 -1.68 -2.70
N ALA A 9 -6.75 -1.79 -3.40
CA ALA A 9 -8.04 -1.18 -3.07
C ALA A 9 -9.22 -2.16 -3.04
N SER A 10 -8.98 -3.49 -3.05
CA SER A 10 -10.00 -4.54 -3.05
C SER A 10 -10.60 -4.86 -1.67
N GLY A 11 -10.05 -4.30 -0.59
CA GLY A 11 -10.47 -4.61 0.78
C GLY A 11 -11.93 -4.26 1.06
N ILE A 12 -12.69 -5.22 1.64
CA ILE A 12 -14.14 -5.15 1.89
C ILE A 12 -14.52 -4.11 2.97
N GLY A 13 -13.56 -3.60 3.74
CA GLY A 13 -13.85 -2.60 4.78
C GLY A 13 -14.75 -3.11 5.93
N LYS A 14 -14.68 -4.41 6.29
CA LYS A 14 -15.53 -5.03 7.34
C LYS A 14 -15.64 -4.19 8.62
N ARG A 15 -14.55 -3.51 9.02
CA ARG A 15 -14.48 -2.68 10.22
C ARG A 15 -15.13 -1.30 10.08
N MET A 16 -15.41 -0.86 8.86
CA MET A 16 -16.05 0.44 8.58
C MET A 16 -17.56 0.44 8.79
N GLN A 17 -18.18 -0.73 9.03
CA GLN A 17 -19.64 -0.88 9.21
C GLN A 17 -20.47 -0.15 8.13
N LEU A 18 -19.94 -0.14 6.89
CA LEU A 18 -20.60 0.53 5.77
C LEU A 18 -21.90 -0.20 5.39
N LYS A 19 -22.86 0.54 4.86
CA LYS A 19 -24.06 -0.06 4.27
C LYS A 19 -23.66 -0.96 3.09
N ASP A 20 -24.46 -1.99 2.83
CA ASP A 20 -24.23 -2.93 1.74
C ASP A 20 -23.93 -2.19 0.40
N GLY A 21 -22.84 -2.60 -0.25
CA GLY A 21 -22.42 -2.03 -1.52
C GLY A 21 -21.49 -0.79 -1.44
N GLN A 22 -21.24 -0.23 -0.25
CA GLN A 22 -20.31 0.88 -0.11
C GLN A 22 -18.85 0.40 0.00
N CYS A 23 -17.97 1.00 -0.78
CA CYS A 23 -16.53 0.77 -0.72
C CYS A 23 -15.85 1.85 0.14
N LYS A 24 -15.07 1.45 1.15
CA LYS A 24 -14.42 2.41 2.06
C LYS A 24 -13.44 3.36 1.34
N GLN A 25 -12.84 2.92 0.24
CA GLN A 25 -11.92 3.73 -0.55
C GLN A 25 -12.63 4.82 -1.35
N LEU A 26 -13.96 4.68 -1.52
CA LEU A 26 -14.82 5.67 -2.16
C LEU A 26 -15.49 6.63 -1.16
N LEU A 27 -15.25 6.46 0.15
CA LEU A 27 -15.67 7.46 1.13
C LEU A 27 -14.95 8.78 0.86
N GLU A 28 -15.68 9.89 0.99
CA GLU A 28 -15.13 11.21 0.73
C GLU A 28 -14.47 11.80 1.98
N ILE A 29 -13.32 12.40 1.76
CA ILE A 29 -12.60 13.23 2.73
C ILE A 29 -12.11 14.47 2.00
N ALA A 30 -12.32 15.63 2.58
CA ALA A 30 -11.98 16.92 1.96
C ALA A 30 -12.54 17.05 0.51
N GLY A 31 -13.76 16.57 0.28
CA GLY A 31 -14.48 16.70 -0.99
C GLY A 31 -14.11 15.70 -2.08
N PHE A 32 -13.23 14.72 -1.79
CA PHE A 32 -12.82 13.69 -2.75
C PHE A 32 -12.77 12.30 -2.10
N PRO A 33 -12.97 11.22 -2.88
CA PRO A 33 -12.77 9.86 -2.38
C PRO A 33 -11.38 9.65 -1.77
N VAL A 34 -11.28 8.86 -0.71
CA VAL A 34 -10.01 8.51 -0.07
C VAL A 34 -8.96 8.06 -1.09
N ILE A 35 -9.34 7.17 -2.00
CA ILE A 35 -8.43 6.64 -3.02
C ILE A 35 -7.97 7.71 -4.03
N HIS A 36 -8.77 8.74 -4.28
CA HIS A 36 -8.38 9.86 -5.12
C HIS A 36 -7.11 10.55 -4.59
N HIS A 37 -7.09 10.83 -3.27
CA HIS A 37 -5.91 11.44 -2.64
C HIS A 37 -4.68 10.53 -2.72
N THR A 38 -4.88 9.23 -2.53
CA THR A 38 -3.81 8.23 -2.69
C THR A 38 -3.25 8.25 -4.11
N ILE A 39 -4.12 8.15 -5.14
CA ILE A 39 -3.68 8.14 -6.53
C ILE A 39 -2.98 9.45 -6.88
N ARG A 40 -3.48 10.60 -6.41
CA ARG A 40 -2.88 11.91 -6.64
C ARG A 40 -1.43 11.97 -6.16
N ALA A 41 -1.13 11.47 -4.96
CA ALA A 41 0.24 11.46 -4.45
C ALA A 41 1.20 10.67 -5.36
N PHE A 42 0.78 9.51 -5.88
CA PHE A 42 1.56 8.72 -6.82
C PHE A 42 1.61 9.35 -8.24
N GLN A 43 0.56 10.05 -8.65
CA GLN A 43 0.55 10.82 -9.90
C GLN A 43 1.58 11.97 -9.85
N GLU A 44 1.75 12.61 -8.70
CA GLU A 44 2.68 13.73 -8.49
C GLU A 44 4.12 13.26 -8.24
N ALA A 45 4.34 12.06 -7.70
CA ALA A 45 5.68 11.51 -7.43
C ALA A 45 6.51 11.37 -8.71
N SER A 46 7.74 11.89 -8.68
CA SER A 46 8.61 11.98 -9.86
C SER A 46 9.18 10.62 -10.30
N SER A 47 9.38 9.71 -9.38
CA SER A 47 9.90 8.36 -9.63
C SER A 47 8.87 7.42 -10.26
N VAL A 48 7.58 7.67 -10.06
CA VAL A 48 6.51 6.81 -10.53
C VAL A 48 6.16 7.13 -11.98
N SER A 49 6.26 6.13 -12.84
CA SER A 49 5.87 6.25 -14.26
C SER A 49 4.49 5.67 -14.55
N THR A 50 4.06 4.68 -13.77
CA THR A 50 2.85 3.90 -14.06
C THR A 50 2.19 3.45 -12.76
N ILE A 51 0.86 3.46 -12.73
CA ILE A 51 0.05 3.03 -11.60
C ILE A 51 -0.91 1.93 -12.05
N TYR A 52 -0.92 0.81 -11.32
CA TYR A 52 -1.93 -0.23 -11.41
C TYR A 52 -2.77 -0.21 -10.14
N ILE A 53 -4.08 -0.39 -10.28
CA ILE A 53 -5.00 -0.36 -9.14
C ILE A 53 -5.73 -1.69 -9.09
N ALA A 54 -5.62 -2.43 -7.97
CA ALA A 54 -6.41 -3.62 -7.73
C ALA A 54 -7.65 -3.28 -6.92
N THR A 55 -8.84 -3.57 -7.44
CA THR A 55 -10.11 -3.31 -6.75
C THR A 55 -11.09 -4.44 -7.00
N LYS A 56 -12.28 -4.38 -6.39
CA LYS A 56 -13.37 -5.29 -6.73
C LYS A 56 -13.93 -4.99 -8.12
N GLU A 57 -14.40 -6.02 -8.81
CA GLU A 57 -14.96 -5.91 -10.16
C GLU A 57 -16.01 -4.79 -10.28
N GLU A 58 -16.93 -4.72 -9.32
CA GLU A 58 -18.01 -3.72 -9.31
C GLU A 58 -17.52 -2.26 -9.23
N ASN A 59 -16.30 -2.02 -8.74
CA ASN A 59 -15.72 -0.68 -8.57
C ASN A 59 -14.81 -0.26 -9.75
N ILE A 60 -14.48 -1.16 -10.66
CA ILE A 60 -13.57 -0.87 -11.79
C ILE A 60 -14.07 0.31 -12.61
N PRO A 61 -15.32 0.35 -13.10
CA PRO A 61 -15.80 1.46 -13.94
C PRO A 61 -15.76 2.81 -13.22
N ALA A 62 -16.07 2.83 -11.92
CA ALA A 62 -16.06 4.05 -11.13
C ALA A 62 -14.63 4.60 -10.96
N LEU A 63 -13.64 3.73 -10.71
CA LEU A 63 -12.25 4.13 -10.56
C LEU A 63 -11.61 4.56 -11.89
N GLU A 64 -11.93 3.90 -12.99
CA GLU A 64 -11.49 4.31 -14.32
C GLU A 64 -12.05 5.69 -14.69
N SER A 65 -13.34 5.91 -14.47
CA SER A 65 -14.00 7.20 -14.71
C SER A 65 -13.40 8.30 -13.83
N MET A 66 -13.15 8.02 -12.56
CA MET A 66 -12.52 8.97 -11.64
C MET A 66 -11.09 9.31 -12.10
N ALA A 67 -10.29 8.33 -12.45
CA ALA A 67 -8.92 8.54 -12.89
C ALA A 67 -8.86 9.39 -14.17
N ALA A 68 -9.75 9.10 -15.14
CA ALA A 68 -9.85 9.87 -16.37
C ALA A 68 -10.31 11.32 -16.11
N SER A 69 -11.33 11.52 -15.28
CA SER A 69 -11.88 12.85 -14.96
C SER A 69 -10.90 13.71 -14.18
N ALA A 70 -10.07 13.09 -13.32
CA ALA A 70 -9.02 13.75 -12.53
C ALA A 70 -7.73 13.98 -13.33
N GLY A 71 -7.61 13.48 -14.56
CA GLY A 71 -6.39 13.60 -15.35
C GLY A 71 -5.21 12.78 -14.82
N PHE A 72 -5.46 11.65 -14.14
CA PHE A 72 -4.41 10.78 -13.61
C PHE A 72 -3.78 9.93 -14.72
N GLY A 73 -2.96 10.58 -15.58
CA GLY A 73 -2.39 9.97 -16.77
C GLY A 73 -1.42 8.81 -16.52
N LYS A 74 -0.92 8.64 -15.29
CA LYS A 74 -0.07 7.50 -14.91
C LYS A 74 -0.88 6.23 -14.61
N VAL A 75 -2.21 6.31 -14.40
CA VAL A 75 -3.07 5.13 -14.19
C VAL A 75 -3.17 4.36 -15.49
N LYS A 76 -2.53 3.19 -15.52
CA LYS A 76 -2.45 2.31 -16.70
C LYS A 76 -3.61 1.35 -16.78
N ALA A 77 -4.01 0.78 -15.64
CA ALA A 77 -5.10 -0.18 -15.57
C ALA A 77 -5.70 -0.23 -14.16
N VAL A 78 -7.00 -0.49 -14.12
CA VAL A 78 -7.73 -0.91 -12.92
C VAL A 78 -8.04 -2.39 -13.10
N ILE A 79 -7.58 -3.21 -12.17
CA ILE A 79 -7.55 -4.69 -12.28
C ILE A 79 -8.44 -5.26 -11.19
N GLU A 80 -9.12 -6.34 -11.51
CA GLU A 80 -9.87 -7.10 -10.52
C GLU A 80 -8.92 -7.69 -9.47
N GLY A 81 -9.22 -7.41 -8.18
CA GLY A 81 -8.50 -7.99 -7.05
C GLY A 81 -8.88 -9.45 -6.81
N GLY A 82 -8.07 -10.13 -6.00
CA GLY A 82 -8.33 -11.49 -5.57
C GLY A 82 -9.06 -11.56 -4.22
N LYS A 83 -9.11 -12.77 -3.64
CA LYS A 83 -9.75 -13.04 -2.35
C LYS A 83 -9.05 -12.34 -1.19
N GLU A 84 -7.72 -12.37 -1.22
CA GLU A 84 -6.86 -11.75 -0.22
C GLU A 84 -6.11 -10.55 -0.82
N ARG A 85 -5.49 -9.73 0.06
CA ARG A 85 -4.66 -8.60 -0.37
C ARG A 85 -3.52 -9.06 -1.28
N GLN A 86 -2.87 -10.16 -0.92
CA GLN A 86 -1.76 -10.74 -1.68
C GLN A 86 -2.19 -11.16 -3.10
N ASP A 87 -3.34 -11.78 -3.26
CA ASP A 87 -3.87 -12.15 -4.57
C ASP A 87 -4.12 -10.91 -5.44
N SER A 88 -4.62 -9.84 -4.82
CA SER A 88 -4.89 -8.58 -5.51
C SER A 88 -3.60 -7.93 -6.02
N VAL A 89 -2.52 -7.96 -5.21
CA VAL A 89 -1.19 -7.49 -5.62
C VAL A 89 -0.63 -8.39 -6.72
N ASN A 90 -0.77 -9.70 -6.58
CA ASN A 90 -0.28 -10.69 -7.56
C ASN A 90 -0.95 -10.52 -8.94
N ASN A 91 -2.25 -10.20 -8.98
CA ASN A 91 -2.94 -9.90 -10.24
C ASN A 91 -2.32 -8.67 -10.96
N CYS A 92 -1.96 -7.63 -10.19
CA CYS A 92 -1.23 -6.50 -10.75
C CYS A 92 0.19 -6.87 -11.21
N ILE A 93 0.91 -7.70 -10.45
CA ILE A 93 2.24 -8.20 -10.81
C ILE A 93 2.17 -8.95 -12.14
N LYS A 94 1.21 -9.85 -12.33
CA LYS A 94 1.01 -10.58 -13.59
C LYS A 94 0.77 -9.64 -14.79
N ALA A 95 0.03 -8.55 -14.58
CA ALA A 95 -0.16 -7.52 -15.62
C ALA A 95 1.12 -6.74 -15.92
N ILE A 96 1.93 -6.43 -14.89
CA ILE A 96 3.24 -5.80 -15.05
C ILE A 96 4.19 -6.70 -15.81
N GLU A 97 4.28 -7.99 -15.47
CA GLU A 97 5.10 -8.97 -16.20
C GLU A 97 4.68 -9.10 -17.68
N HIS A 98 3.36 -9.09 -17.94
CA HIS A 98 2.88 -9.08 -19.33
C HIS A 98 3.35 -7.80 -20.06
N ALA A 99 3.28 -6.65 -19.42
CA ALA A 99 3.78 -5.39 -19.99
C ALA A 99 5.30 -5.42 -20.23
N ILE A 100 6.09 -5.97 -19.31
CA ILE A 100 7.53 -6.16 -19.48
C ILE A 100 7.82 -7.05 -20.69
N ARG A 101 7.14 -8.20 -20.81
CA ARG A 101 7.32 -9.12 -21.96
C ARG A 101 6.97 -8.49 -23.31
N THR A 102 5.96 -7.61 -23.34
CA THR A 102 5.50 -7.00 -24.59
C THR A 102 6.29 -5.77 -25.00
N THR A 103 6.81 -4.99 -24.05
CA THR A 103 7.51 -3.73 -24.31
C THR A 103 9.03 -3.84 -24.21
N GLY A 104 9.55 -4.86 -23.53
CA GLY A 104 10.96 -5.00 -23.17
C GLY A 104 11.42 -4.04 -22.05
N ASN A 105 10.52 -3.23 -21.50
CA ASN A 105 10.87 -2.22 -20.49
C ASN A 105 10.61 -2.79 -19.07
N THR A 106 11.69 -3.07 -18.35
CA THR A 106 11.60 -3.51 -16.94
C THR A 106 11.70 -2.29 -16.03
N PRO A 107 10.76 -2.10 -15.07
CA PRO A 107 10.89 -1.04 -14.09
C PRO A 107 12.02 -1.34 -13.10
N ASP A 108 12.60 -0.29 -12.52
CA ASP A 108 13.63 -0.42 -11.50
C ASP A 108 13.04 -1.00 -10.21
N THR A 109 11.88 -0.45 -9.80
CA THR A 109 11.21 -0.81 -8.55
C THR A 109 9.69 -0.95 -8.72
N ILE A 110 9.07 -1.74 -7.83
CA ILE A 110 7.63 -1.81 -7.63
C ILE A 110 7.31 -1.34 -6.21
N LEU A 111 6.34 -0.43 -6.10
CA LEU A 111 5.84 0.13 -4.85
C LEU A 111 4.43 -0.39 -4.61
N VAL A 112 4.20 -1.11 -3.51
CA VAL A 112 2.87 -1.62 -3.14
C VAL A 112 2.27 -0.76 -2.05
N HIS A 113 1.11 -0.14 -2.31
CA HIS A 113 0.47 0.79 -1.39
C HIS A 113 -0.99 0.45 -1.11
N ASP A 114 -1.41 0.67 0.13
CA ASP A 114 -2.81 0.54 0.53
C ASP A 114 -3.63 1.74 0.02
N GLY A 115 -4.65 1.52 -0.80
CA GLY A 115 -5.53 2.58 -1.31
C GLY A 115 -6.30 3.37 -0.24
N ALA A 116 -6.22 2.93 1.02
CA ALA A 116 -6.82 3.61 2.18
C ALA A 116 -5.82 4.44 3.01
N ARG A 117 -4.62 4.77 2.47
CA ARG A 117 -3.63 5.66 3.10
C ARG A 117 -3.43 6.92 2.26
N PRO A 118 -4.33 7.92 2.39
CA PRO A 118 -4.36 9.08 1.50
C PRO A 118 -3.30 10.15 1.84
N PHE A 119 -2.45 9.93 2.85
CA PHE A 119 -1.58 10.96 3.41
C PHE A 119 -0.10 10.81 3.05
N ILE A 120 0.27 9.80 2.28
CA ILE A 120 1.63 9.67 1.75
C ILE A 120 1.97 10.90 0.89
N GLN A 121 3.22 11.38 0.96
CA GLN A 121 3.68 12.52 0.18
C GLN A 121 4.47 12.03 -1.06
N PRO A 122 4.44 12.79 -2.17
CA PRO A 122 5.23 12.48 -3.36
C PRO A 122 6.73 12.29 -3.08
N GLU A 123 7.30 13.13 -2.21
CA GLU A 123 8.72 13.07 -1.83
C GLU A 123 9.04 11.79 -1.05
N GLU A 124 8.12 11.34 -0.17
CA GLU A 124 8.28 10.08 0.57
C GLU A 124 8.21 8.86 -0.37
N ILE A 125 7.34 8.91 -1.39
CA ILE A 125 7.26 7.89 -2.44
C ILE A 125 8.57 7.82 -3.21
N ASP A 126 9.11 8.97 -3.62
CA ASP A 126 10.36 9.08 -4.35
C ASP A 126 11.55 8.56 -3.52
N ASP A 127 11.61 8.90 -2.25
CA ASP A 127 12.64 8.41 -1.32
C ASP A 127 12.57 6.90 -1.11
N ILE A 128 11.37 6.34 -0.88
CA ILE A 128 11.18 4.91 -0.71
C ILE A 128 11.58 4.17 -2.00
N SER A 129 11.21 4.68 -3.18
CA SER A 129 11.62 4.10 -4.45
C SER A 129 13.14 4.09 -4.62
N ARG A 130 13.81 5.20 -4.33
CA ARG A 130 15.27 5.35 -4.40
C ARG A 130 15.98 4.38 -3.43
N LEU A 131 15.49 4.30 -2.19
CA LEU A 131 16.05 3.39 -1.18
C LEU A 131 15.80 1.92 -1.53
N SER A 132 14.66 1.61 -2.14
CA SER A 132 14.37 0.24 -2.63
C SER A 132 15.32 -0.18 -3.74
N LEU A 133 15.64 0.74 -4.66
CA LEU A 133 16.63 0.47 -5.70
C LEU A 133 18.02 0.25 -5.11
N GLN A 134 18.39 1.03 -4.11
CA GLN A 134 19.72 0.98 -3.48
C GLN A 134 19.93 -0.27 -2.61
N PHE A 135 18.91 -0.67 -1.84
CA PHE A 135 19.02 -1.71 -0.80
C PHE A 135 18.27 -3.01 -1.14
N GLY A 136 17.57 -3.07 -2.28
CA GLY A 136 16.73 -4.21 -2.68
C GLY A 136 15.29 -4.07 -2.22
N ALA A 137 15.06 -3.63 -0.97
CA ALA A 137 13.75 -3.38 -0.40
C ALA A 137 13.79 -2.21 0.59
N CYS A 138 12.68 -1.44 0.67
CA CYS A 138 12.51 -0.36 1.65
C CYS A 138 11.05 -0.27 2.10
N VAL A 139 10.83 -0.23 3.40
CA VAL A 139 9.49 -0.28 4.00
C VAL A 139 9.33 0.81 5.05
N PRO A 140 8.30 1.67 4.94
CA PRO A 140 8.02 2.69 5.92
C PRO A 140 7.43 2.09 7.20
N ALA A 141 7.88 2.62 8.33
CA ALA A 141 7.39 2.21 9.63
C ALA A 141 7.46 3.33 10.67
N THR A 142 6.60 3.25 11.68
CA THR A 142 6.59 4.13 12.85
C THR A 142 6.83 3.35 14.13
N ARG A 143 7.36 4.02 15.16
CA ARG A 143 7.47 3.42 16.49
C ARG A 143 6.12 3.41 17.20
N PRO A 144 5.72 2.31 17.87
CA PRO A 144 4.46 2.29 18.62
C PRO A 144 4.50 3.29 19.78
N LYS A 145 3.42 4.07 19.94
CA LYS A 145 3.27 4.99 21.08
C LYS A 145 2.83 4.26 22.33
N ASP A 146 1.89 3.33 22.16
CA ASP A 146 1.31 2.58 23.27
C ASP A 146 2.16 1.36 23.66
N THR A 147 1.95 0.84 24.86
CA THR A 147 2.54 -0.42 25.30
C THR A 147 1.86 -1.59 24.59
N ILE A 148 2.64 -2.40 23.90
CA ILE A 148 2.16 -3.61 23.22
C ILE A 148 2.29 -4.79 24.17
N LYS A 149 1.28 -5.64 24.20
CA LYS A 149 1.23 -6.89 24.96
C LYS A 149 0.93 -8.06 24.02
N TYR A 150 1.55 -9.21 24.27
CA TYR A 150 1.01 -10.45 23.70
C TYR A 150 -0.30 -10.82 24.41
N ILE A 151 -1.17 -11.54 23.69
CA ILE A 151 -2.30 -12.23 24.32
C ILE A 151 -1.73 -13.48 25.01
N GLY A 152 -2.12 -13.74 26.25
CA GLY A 152 -1.72 -14.93 26.98
C GLY A 152 -2.33 -16.22 26.42
N SER A 153 -1.97 -17.35 27.00
CA SER A 153 -2.57 -18.65 26.63
C SER A 153 -4.08 -18.70 26.89
N ASN A 154 -4.58 -17.97 27.88
CA ASN A 154 -5.98 -17.64 28.02
C ASN A 154 -6.19 -16.24 27.40
N PRO A 155 -7.07 -16.10 26.36
CA PRO A 155 -7.27 -14.87 25.62
C PRO A 155 -7.82 -13.70 26.45
N ASP A 156 -8.37 -13.97 27.63
CA ASP A 156 -8.87 -12.94 28.54
C ASP A 156 -7.75 -12.25 29.36
N PHE A 157 -6.52 -12.73 29.27
CA PHE A 157 -5.38 -12.22 30.06
C PHE A 157 -4.21 -11.80 29.17
N PHE A 158 -3.47 -10.81 29.66
CA PHE A 158 -2.22 -10.42 29.02
C PHE A 158 -1.16 -11.52 29.16
N GLY A 159 -0.38 -11.69 28.10
CA GLY A 159 0.85 -12.44 28.13
C GLY A 159 2.05 -11.53 28.40
N GLU A 160 3.18 -11.89 27.76
CA GLU A 160 4.44 -11.15 27.86
C GLU A 160 4.36 -9.74 27.24
N THR A 161 5.17 -8.83 27.75
CA THR A 161 5.37 -7.50 27.16
C THR A 161 6.63 -7.53 26.29
N PRO A 162 6.53 -7.39 24.97
CA PRO A 162 7.71 -7.31 24.12
C PRO A 162 8.49 -6.01 24.38
N GLU A 163 9.78 -6.03 24.10
CA GLU A 163 10.64 -4.85 24.19
C GLU A 163 10.23 -3.83 23.13
N ARG A 164 9.60 -2.72 23.55
CA ARG A 164 9.01 -1.71 22.64
C ARG A 164 10.04 -1.08 21.70
N SER A 165 11.30 -0.93 22.14
CA SER A 165 12.39 -0.38 21.33
C SER A 165 12.68 -1.20 20.07
N ARG A 166 12.32 -2.47 20.05
CA ARG A 166 12.48 -3.42 18.94
C ARG A 166 11.23 -3.59 18.07
N LEU A 167 10.17 -2.84 18.34
CA LEU A 167 8.91 -2.94 17.61
C LEU A 167 8.73 -1.75 16.67
N LEU A 168 8.18 -2.05 15.49
CA LEU A 168 7.75 -1.08 14.50
C LEU A 168 6.32 -1.39 14.02
N GLN A 169 5.57 -0.35 13.74
CA GLN A 169 4.28 -0.45 13.06
C GLN A 169 4.51 -0.20 11.57
N VAL A 170 4.42 -1.26 10.79
CA VAL A 170 4.69 -1.23 9.35
C VAL A 170 3.56 -0.51 8.61
N GLN A 171 3.97 0.30 7.64
CA GLN A 171 3.06 1.04 6.77
C GLN A 171 3.35 0.72 5.30
N THR A 172 2.75 1.49 4.39
CA THR A 172 2.99 1.44 2.94
C THR A 172 3.20 2.86 2.39
N PRO A 173 3.88 3.04 1.22
CA PRO A 173 4.22 2.04 0.22
C PRO A 173 5.40 1.16 0.64
N GLN A 174 5.29 -0.14 0.41
CA GLN A 174 6.40 -1.06 0.53
C GLN A 174 7.09 -1.15 -0.84
N GLY A 175 8.35 -0.79 -0.89
CA GLY A 175 9.11 -0.71 -2.13
C GLY A 175 10.12 -1.84 -2.25
N PHE A 176 10.25 -2.38 -3.46
CA PHE A 176 11.15 -3.49 -3.77
C PHE A 176 11.77 -3.31 -5.16
N GLN A 177 12.96 -3.83 -5.37
CA GLN A 177 13.45 -4.06 -6.74
C GLN A 177 12.46 -4.98 -7.48
N CYS A 178 12.21 -4.67 -8.75
CA CYS A 178 11.17 -5.33 -9.54
C CYS A 178 11.29 -6.86 -9.50
N GLY A 179 12.46 -7.39 -9.82
CA GLY A 179 12.68 -8.85 -9.85
C GLY A 179 12.52 -9.53 -8.49
N LEU A 180 12.89 -8.85 -7.41
CA LEU A 180 12.76 -9.38 -6.05
C LEU A 180 11.29 -9.60 -5.67
N LEU A 181 10.43 -8.59 -5.90
CA LEU A 181 9.01 -8.70 -5.56
C LEU A 181 8.30 -9.77 -6.41
N ILE A 182 8.57 -9.78 -7.73
CA ILE A 182 7.99 -10.78 -8.62
C ILE A 182 8.33 -12.18 -8.14
N GLN A 183 9.61 -12.48 -7.89
CA GLN A 183 10.05 -13.80 -7.42
C GLN A 183 9.46 -14.16 -6.05
N ALA A 184 9.32 -13.20 -5.14
CA ALA A 184 8.71 -13.45 -3.83
C ALA A 184 7.23 -13.87 -3.94
N HIS A 185 6.48 -13.21 -4.84
CA HIS A 185 5.10 -13.59 -5.13
C HIS A 185 4.97 -14.94 -5.85
N GLU A 186 5.86 -15.23 -6.81
CA GLU A 186 5.92 -16.53 -7.49
C GLU A 186 6.15 -17.67 -6.49
N GLN A 187 7.11 -17.54 -5.58
CA GLN A 187 7.38 -18.54 -4.56
C GLN A 187 6.20 -18.73 -3.61
N ALA A 188 5.55 -17.64 -3.20
CA ALA A 188 4.37 -17.69 -2.35
C ALA A 188 3.20 -18.40 -3.04
N GLU A 189 2.99 -18.17 -4.35
CA GLU A 189 1.97 -18.85 -5.15
C GLU A 189 2.26 -20.36 -5.26
N LEU A 190 3.52 -20.74 -5.53
CA LEU A 190 3.95 -22.14 -5.61
C LEU A 190 3.76 -22.89 -4.28
N GLU A 191 4.04 -22.26 -3.15
CA GLU A 191 3.88 -22.86 -1.82
C GLU A 191 2.46 -22.68 -1.25
N ASN A 192 1.56 -21.98 -1.95
CA ASN A 192 0.24 -21.58 -1.45
C ASN A 192 0.31 -20.93 -0.07
N TRP A 193 1.32 -20.04 0.10
CA TRP A 193 1.60 -19.36 1.36
C TRP A 193 1.13 -17.91 1.34
N TYR A 194 0.46 -17.47 2.40
CA TYR A 194 -0.09 -16.11 2.52
C TYR A 194 0.58 -15.34 3.64
N ALA A 195 0.93 -14.09 3.34
CA ALA A 195 1.50 -13.13 4.25
C ALA A 195 0.52 -11.99 4.57
N THR A 196 0.80 -11.27 5.64
CA THR A 196 0.04 -10.06 6.01
C THR A 196 0.40 -8.86 5.15
N ASP A 197 1.64 -8.83 4.61
CA ASP A 197 2.17 -7.78 3.74
C ASP A 197 3.25 -8.33 2.79
N ASP A 198 3.74 -7.48 1.87
CA ASP A 198 4.70 -7.92 0.87
C ASP A 198 6.12 -8.06 1.42
N ALA A 199 6.45 -7.32 2.50
CA ALA A 199 7.73 -7.47 3.19
C ALA A 199 7.91 -8.86 3.79
N ALA A 200 6.86 -9.45 4.36
CA ALA A 200 6.90 -10.79 4.93
C ALA A 200 7.14 -11.88 3.87
N LEU A 201 6.77 -11.65 2.59
CA LEU A 201 7.16 -12.54 1.49
C LEU A 201 8.66 -12.52 1.28
N VAL A 202 9.25 -11.33 1.25
CA VAL A 202 10.71 -11.17 1.07
C VAL A 202 11.46 -11.78 2.26
N GLU A 203 11.01 -11.51 3.50
CA GLU A 203 11.61 -12.10 4.71
C GLU A 203 11.63 -13.64 4.68
N ARG A 204 10.55 -14.25 4.16
CA ARG A 204 10.44 -15.71 4.09
C ARG A 204 11.31 -16.32 3.00
N PHE A 205 11.20 -15.79 1.78
CA PHE A 205 11.79 -16.43 0.60
C PHE A 205 13.20 -15.94 0.27
N PHE A 206 13.58 -14.79 0.83
CA PHE A 206 14.89 -14.16 0.64
C PHE A 206 15.47 -13.70 1.99
N PRO A 207 15.73 -14.60 2.96
CA PRO A 207 16.11 -14.24 4.33
C PRO A 207 17.42 -13.46 4.42
N GLU A 208 18.30 -13.56 3.41
CA GLU A 208 19.55 -12.79 3.35
C GLU A 208 19.37 -11.39 2.79
N GLN A 209 18.16 -11.07 2.25
CA GLN A 209 17.86 -9.77 1.71
C GLN A 209 17.44 -8.80 2.83
N PRO A 210 18.24 -7.80 3.19
CA PRO A 210 17.85 -6.84 4.20
C PRO A 210 16.73 -5.92 3.67
N ILE A 211 15.77 -5.60 4.53
CA ILE A 211 14.71 -4.63 4.24
C ILE A 211 15.07 -3.32 4.94
N LYS A 212 15.30 -2.27 4.17
CA LYS A 212 15.61 -0.94 4.69
C LYS A 212 14.38 -0.34 5.37
N ILE A 213 14.50 0.09 6.63
CA ILE A 213 13.46 0.84 7.32
C ILE A 213 13.51 2.29 6.85
N TYR A 214 12.34 2.82 6.43
CA TYR A 214 12.10 4.24 6.24
C TYR A 214 11.32 4.76 7.45
N GLU A 215 11.94 5.60 8.29
CA GLU A 215 11.23 6.17 9.44
C GLU A 215 10.16 7.15 8.96
N MET A 216 8.90 6.73 9.10
CA MET A 216 7.72 7.48 8.68
C MET A 216 7.08 8.20 9.86
N GLY A 217 6.52 9.38 9.61
CA GLY A 217 5.68 10.07 10.58
C GLY A 217 4.31 9.39 10.79
N TYR A 218 3.60 9.84 11.83
CA TYR A 218 2.26 9.31 12.14
C TYR A 218 1.15 9.83 11.22
N HIS A 219 1.47 10.75 10.30
CA HIS A 219 0.50 11.33 9.38
C HIS A 219 -0.04 10.32 8.36
N ASN A 220 0.75 9.30 7.98
CA ASN A 220 0.37 8.31 6.96
C ASN A 220 -0.55 7.24 7.54
N ILE A 221 -1.64 7.67 8.18
CA ILE A 221 -2.65 6.77 8.77
C ILE A 221 -3.37 5.97 7.70
N LYS A 222 -3.86 4.78 8.09
CA LYS A 222 -4.75 3.95 7.27
C LYS A 222 -6.18 4.16 7.73
N ILE A 223 -7.05 4.63 6.85
CA ILE A 223 -8.49 4.76 7.14
C ILE A 223 -9.10 3.37 7.15
N THR A 224 -9.55 2.94 8.33
CA THR A 224 -9.96 1.56 8.61
C THR A 224 -11.29 1.47 9.33
N THR A 225 -11.59 2.47 10.15
CA THR A 225 -12.80 2.56 10.98
C THR A 225 -13.44 3.95 10.83
N PRO A 226 -14.72 4.14 11.19
CA PRO A 226 -15.38 5.44 11.11
C PRO A 226 -14.67 6.54 11.92
N GLU A 227 -14.02 6.18 13.02
CA GLU A 227 -13.29 7.08 13.89
C GLU A 227 -12.05 7.70 13.20
N ASP A 228 -11.53 7.06 12.14
CA ASP A 228 -10.40 7.58 11.38
C ASP A 228 -10.79 8.77 10.50
N ILE A 229 -12.07 8.96 10.16
CA ILE A 229 -12.54 10.02 9.25
C ILE A 229 -12.31 11.41 9.85
N PRO A 230 -12.75 11.73 11.09
CA PRO A 230 -12.48 13.03 11.70
C PRO A 230 -10.98 13.32 11.84
N VAL A 231 -10.16 12.29 12.13
CA VAL A 231 -8.70 12.42 12.19
C VAL A 231 -8.13 12.75 10.81
N ALA A 232 -8.61 12.09 9.77
CA ALA A 232 -8.22 12.35 8.40
C ALA A 232 -8.57 13.78 7.96
N GLU A 233 -9.78 14.27 8.25
CA GLU A 233 -10.20 15.63 7.96
C GLU A 233 -9.31 16.66 8.69
N ALA A 234 -8.98 16.40 9.95
CA ALA A 234 -8.07 17.27 10.72
C ALA A 234 -6.67 17.34 10.08
N ILE A 235 -6.12 16.21 9.61
CA ILE A 235 -4.82 16.19 8.91
C ILE A 235 -4.89 16.99 7.61
N PHE A 236 -5.95 16.87 6.81
CA PHE A 236 -6.12 17.66 5.58
C PHE A 236 -6.21 19.16 5.86
N ASN A 237 -7.04 19.55 6.83
CA ASN A 237 -7.20 20.96 7.20
C ASN A 237 -5.89 21.58 7.70
N GLN A 238 -5.10 20.84 8.46
CA GLN A 238 -3.80 21.31 8.92
C GLN A 238 -2.82 21.52 7.76
N ARG A 239 -2.80 20.62 6.77
CA ARG A 239 -1.95 20.77 5.58
C ARG A 239 -2.35 21.96 4.71
N ALA A 240 -3.64 22.17 4.51
CA ALA A 240 -4.14 23.33 3.76
C ALA A 240 -3.78 24.68 4.41
N SER A 241 -3.49 24.69 5.70
CA SER A 241 -3.04 25.91 6.42
C SER A 241 -1.53 26.17 6.30
N TRP A 242 -0.74 25.25 5.76
CA TRP A 242 0.72 25.36 5.59
C TRP A 242 1.13 25.62 4.12
N SER A 243 0.19 25.50 3.18
CA SER A 243 0.35 25.83 1.76
C SER A 243 -0.07 27.27 1.46
#